data_ba983946177b34c3db55e8ca1d276023
#
_entry.id   ba983946177b34c3db55e8ca1d276023
#
_cell.length_a   1.000
_cell.length_b   1.000
_cell.length_c   1.000
_cell.angle_alpha   90.00
_cell.angle_beta   90.00
_cell.angle_gamma   90.00
#
_symmetry.space_group_name_H-M   'P 1'
#
loop_
_entity.id
_entity.type
_entity.pdbx_description
1 polymer ?
#
loop_
_entity_poly.entity_id
_entity_poly.type
_entity_poly.pdbx_seq_one_letter_code
_entity_poly.pdbx_strand_id
1 'polypeptide(L)'
;MSKRDYYEILGLSKGAGEEDIKKAYRKLAIKYHPDKNPDDKSAEEKFKEAAEAYEVLSSPEKRQRYDQFGHAGVGGAAGGGGFGGGMNMEDIFSQFGDIFGGGFGGGFGGGRSGGRRVMRGSNLRVKVKMNLKEVAKGVEKKLKVNKFVSCHTCKGSGAKSGQLEVCRLCNGSGVQVRTQQTFLGAMQTQTTCSGCNGEGKTVKDKCKTCNGDGIVREEEVISINIPAGVAEGMQLSVSGKGNAAPRGGINGDLLVLIEEEEDPELKRDGNNLFYDSYVNFVDAALGTSIEVPLVEGKAKIKVEPGTQSGKVLRLKGKGLPD
;
A
#
# COMPACT_ATOMS: atom_id res chain seq x y z
N MET A 1 22.85 -40.26 3.78
CA MET A 1 23.78 -39.13 3.77
C MET A 1 23.55 -38.34 5.04
N SER A 2 24.59 -38.01 5.81
CA SER A 2 24.44 -37.16 6.99
C SER A 2 24.14 -35.75 6.57
N LYS A 3 23.04 -35.15 7.11
CA LYS A 3 22.71 -33.74 6.87
C LYS A 3 23.85 -32.87 7.39
N ARG A 4 24.22 -31.81 6.64
CA ARG A 4 25.22 -30.82 7.05
C ARG A 4 24.73 -30.02 8.26
N ASP A 5 25.65 -29.56 9.09
CA ASP A 5 25.33 -28.71 10.25
C ASP A 5 24.67 -27.39 9.77
N TYR A 6 23.59 -26.96 10.43
CA TYR A 6 22.85 -25.75 10.07
C TYR A 6 23.70 -24.48 10.21
N TYR A 7 24.64 -24.44 11.17
CA TYR A 7 25.56 -23.31 11.27
C TYR A 7 26.54 -23.27 10.09
N GLU A 8 27.02 -24.43 9.64
CA GLU A 8 27.90 -24.53 8.46
C GLU A 8 27.16 -24.12 7.17
N ILE A 9 25.86 -24.49 7.03
CA ILE A 9 25.05 -24.11 5.87
C ILE A 9 24.94 -22.59 5.78
N LEU A 10 24.74 -21.89 6.91
CA LEU A 10 24.68 -20.44 6.96
C LEU A 10 26.06 -19.77 6.96
N GLY A 11 27.16 -20.54 7.07
CA GLY A 11 28.53 -20.03 7.16
C GLY A 11 28.82 -19.31 8.47
N LEU A 12 28.24 -19.78 9.58
CA LEU A 12 28.36 -19.20 10.90
C LEU A 12 29.01 -20.21 11.88
N SER A 13 29.54 -19.69 12.97
CA SER A 13 30.01 -20.52 14.10
C SER A 13 28.86 -20.81 15.07
N LYS A 14 28.95 -21.94 15.80
CA LYS A 14 28.03 -22.25 16.89
C LYS A 14 28.09 -21.13 17.93
N GLY A 15 26.90 -20.62 18.30
CA GLY A 15 26.77 -19.47 19.21
C GLY A 15 26.58 -18.11 18.55
N ALA A 16 26.52 -18.03 17.20
CA ALA A 16 26.22 -16.80 16.48
C ALA A 16 24.93 -16.14 16.97
N GLY A 17 24.87 -14.80 16.99
CA GLY A 17 23.70 -14.04 17.41
C GLY A 17 22.54 -14.17 16.45
N GLU A 18 21.32 -13.85 16.91
CA GLU A 18 20.12 -13.90 16.07
C GLU A 18 20.20 -12.95 14.85
N GLU A 19 20.81 -11.78 15.04
CA GLU A 19 21.02 -10.82 13.96
C GLU A 19 22.00 -11.35 12.90
N ASP A 20 23.04 -12.08 13.31
CA ASP A 20 24.02 -12.67 12.41
C ASP A 20 23.39 -13.80 11.60
N ILE A 21 22.57 -14.63 12.23
CA ILE A 21 21.79 -15.70 11.60
C ILE A 21 20.87 -15.11 10.52
N LYS A 22 20.13 -14.05 10.86
CA LYS A 22 19.24 -13.36 9.92
C LYS A 22 19.99 -12.72 8.75
N LYS A 23 21.14 -12.11 9.02
CA LYS A 23 21.98 -11.47 7.99
C LYS A 23 22.62 -12.49 7.05
N ALA A 24 23.09 -13.61 7.58
CA ALA A 24 23.67 -14.69 6.79
C ALA A 24 22.62 -15.35 5.89
N TYR A 25 21.45 -15.65 6.43
CA TYR A 25 20.34 -16.18 5.65
C TYR A 25 19.93 -15.25 4.51
N ARG A 26 19.72 -13.94 4.77
CA ARG A 26 19.39 -12.97 3.72
C ARG A 26 20.41 -12.95 2.59
N LYS A 27 21.70 -13.03 2.91
CA LYS A 27 22.77 -13.05 1.92
C LYS A 27 22.70 -14.29 1.01
N LEU A 28 22.46 -15.46 1.61
CA LEU A 28 22.33 -16.72 0.87
C LEU A 28 21.03 -16.76 0.05
N ALA A 29 19.95 -16.28 0.61
CA ALA A 29 18.64 -16.22 -0.06
C ALA A 29 18.67 -15.33 -1.31
N ILE A 30 19.32 -14.17 -1.26
CA ILE A 30 19.51 -13.28 -2.43
C ILE A 30 20.45 -13.94 -3.47
N LYS A 31 21.45 -14.69 -3.01
CA LYS A 31 22.42 -15.34 -3.90
C LYS A 31 21.81 -16.51 -4.67
N TYR A 32 21.02 -17.33 -3.99
CA TYR A 32 20.42 -18.54 -4.55
C TYR A 32 18.93 -18.39 -4.86
N HIS A 33 18.45 -17.14 -5.04
CA HIS A 33 17.07 -16.87 -5.40
C HIS A 33 16.72 -17.49 -6.76
N PRO A 34 15.54 -18.13 -6.91
CA PRO A 34 15.13 -18.74 -8.17
C PRO A 34 15.06 -17.75 -9.33
N ASP A 35 14.63 -16.50 -9.09
CA ASP A 35 14.59 -15.46 -10.14
C ASP A 35 15.99 -15.09 -10.67
N LYS A 36 17.03 -15.29 -9.86
CA LYS A 36 18.41 -15.02 -10.27
C LYS A 36 19.13 -16.23 -10.84
N ASN A 37 18.63 -17.43 -10.53
CA ASN A 37 19.20 -18.70 -10.96
C ASN A 37 18.08 -19.60 -11.52
N PRO A 38 17.41 -19.18 -12.62
CA PRO A 38 16.37 -19.99 -13.24
C PRO A 38 16.98 -21.33 -13.70
N ASP A 39 16.30 -22.44 -13.41
CA ASP A 39 16.67 -23.81 -13.79
C ASP A 39 17.94 -24.41 -13.14
N ASP A 40 18.58 -23.73 -12.18
CA ASP A 40 19.71 -24.30 -11.43
C ASP A 40 19.24 -25.08 -10.19
N LYS A 41 19.09 -26.40 -10.36
CA LYS A 41 18.71 -27.32 -9.27
C LYS A 41 19.67 -27.25 -8.06
N SER A 42 20.95 -26.96 -8.27
CA SER A 42 21.91 -26.86 -7.18
C SER A 42 21.73 -25.58 -6.37
N ALA A 43 21.29 -24.49 -7.00
CA ALA A 43 20.90 -23.26 -6.31
C ALA A 43 19.61 -23.45 -5.52
N GLU A 44 18.63 -24.18 -6.09
CA GLU A 44 17.39 -24.52 -5.41
C GLU A 44 17.62 -25.37 -4.15
N GLU A 45 18.46 -26.39 -4.22
CA GLU A 45 18.83 -27.22 -3.05
C GLU A 45 19.49 -26.40 -1.96
N LYS A 46 20.47 -25.55 -2.30
CA LYS A 46 21.13 -24.65 -1.35
C LYS A 46 20.20 -23.63 -0.73
N PHE A 47 19.22 -23.15 -1.49
CA PHE A 47 18.19 -22.26 -0.98
C PHE A 47 17.29 -22.97 0.04
N LYS A 48 16.86 -24.22 -0.25
CA LYS A 48 16.07 -25.05 0.67
C LYS A 48 16.83 -25.37 1.95
N GLU A 49 18.09 -25.76 1.84
CA GLU A 49 18.95 -26.01 2.99
C GLU A 49 19.15 -24.76 3.88
N ALA A 50 19.36 -23.58 3.25
CA ALA A 50 19.49 -22.33 3.98
C ALA A 50 18.18 -21.92 4.68
N ALA A 51 17.02 -22.17 4.05
CA ALA A 51 15.71 -21.90 4.65
C ALA A 51 15.43 -22.83 5.84
N GLU A 52 15.74 -24.13 5.74
CA GLU A 52 15.62 -25.11 6.84
C GLU A 52 16.53 -24.71 8.01
N ALA A 53 17.78 -24.35 7.73
CA ALA A 53 18.73 -23.91 8.74
C ALA A 53 18.25 -22.64 9.48
N TYR A 54 17.72 -21.68 8.75
CA TYR A 54 17.19 -20.45 9.34
C TYR A 54 15.95 -20.72 10.20
N GLU A 55 15.02 -21.56 9.75
CA GLU A 55 13.82 -21.91 10.52
C GLU A 55 14.18 -22.48 11.91
N VAL A 56 15.16 -23.35 11.96
CA VAL A 56 15.58 -23.96 13.21
C VAL A 56 16.37 -22.98 14.10
N LEU A 57 17.32 -22.24 13.53
CA LEU A 57 18.22 -21.38 14.28
C LEU A 57 17.61 -20.02 14.69
N SER A 58 16.55 -19.55 14.02
CA SER A 58 15.85 -18.32 14.36
C SER A 58 14.90 -18.46 15.54
N SER A 59 14.43 -19.67 15.85
CA SER A 59 13.57 -19.94 16.99
C SER A 59 14.41 -20.35 18.20
N PRO A 60 14.39 -19.63 19.33
CA PRO A 60 15.17 -19.98 20.52
C PRO A 60 14.93 -21.40 21.00
N GLU A 61 13.68 -21.87 20.97
CA GLU A 61 13.32 -23.22 21.41
C GLU A 61 13.85 -24.30 20.47
N LYS A 62 13.69 -24.11 19.15
CA LYS A 62 14.19 -25.07 18.15
C LYS A 62 15.71 -25.10 18.14
N ARG A 63 16.35 -23.92 18.26
CA ARG A 63 17.79 -23.79 18.34
C ARG A 63 18.35 -24.52 19.54
N GLN A 64 17.77 -24.35 20.73
CA GLN A 64 18.20 -25.05 21.94
C GLN A 64 18.11 -26.56 21.79
N ARG A 65 17.05 -27.08 21.17
CA ARG A 65 16.90 -28.52 20.88
C ARG A 65 17.93 -29.00 19.84
N TYR A 66 18.20 -28.18 18.83
CA TYR A 66 19.20 -28.48 17.83
C TYR A 66 20.62 -28.50 18.42
N ASP A 67 20.95 -27.54 19.29
CA ASP A 67 22.26 -27.43 19.94
C ASP A 67 22.51 -28.62 20.89
N GLN A 68 21.47 -29.21 21.51
CA GLN A 68 21.57 -30.36 22.41
C GLN A 68 21.52 -31.70 21.69
N PHE A 69 20.71 -31.89 20.69
CA PHE A 69 20.38 -33.18 20.08
C PHE A 69 20.72 -33.25 18.58
N GLY A 70 21.26 -32.16 18.00
CA GLY A 70 21.50 -32.06 16.55
C GLY A 70 20.21 -32.18 15.72
N HIS A 71 20.35 -32.70 14.51
CA HIS A 71 19.20 -32.93 13.61
C HIS A 71 18.11 -33.87 14.20
N ALA A 72 18.49 -34.79 15.12
CA ALA A 72 17.52 -35.67 15.77
C ALA A 72 16.56 -34.91 16.70
N GLY A 73 17.00 -33.79 17.29
CA GLY A 73 16.19 -32.98 18.18
C GLY A 73 15.11 -32.14 17.47
N VAL A 74 15.24 -31.95 16.16
CA VAL A 74 14.30 -31.13 15.36
C VAL A 74 13.58 -31.94 14.28
N GLY A 75 13.99 -33.20 14.05
CA GLY A 75 13.38 -34.12 13.06
C GLY A 75 12.41 -35.16 13.62
N GLY A 76 12.15 -35.17 14.94
CA GLY A 76 11.34 -36.16 15.65
C GLY A 76 9.93 -35.65 15.98
N ALA A 77 8.96 -36.43 15.64
CA ALA A 77 7.54 -36.32 15.79
C ALA A 77 7.05 -35.74 17.14
N ALA A 78 6.79 -34.44 17.19
CA ALA A 78 5.81 -33.86 18.12
C ALA A 78 5.35 -32.49 17.60
N GLY A 79 4.34 -32.48 16.73
CA GLY A 79 3.68 -31.27 16.25
C GLY A 79 3.89 -31.04 14.74
N GLY A 80 2.93 -31.52 13.96
CA GLY A 80 2.80 -31.50 12.51
C GLY A 80 3.44 -30.31 11.78
N GLY A 81 4.46 -30.59 10.98
CA GLY A 81 5.10 -29.62 10.12
C GLY A 81 6.58 -29.93 9.81
N GLY A 82 6.96 -31.22 9.68
CA GLY A 82 8.33 -31.59 9.28
C GLY A 82 8.54 -31.36 7.79
N PHE A 83 9.60 -30.68 7.40
CA PHE A 83 10.12 -30.46 6.05
C PHE A 83 10.58 -31.77 5.35
N GLY A 84 9.77 -32.81 5.46
CA GLY A 84 10.12 -34.15 4.98
C GLY A 84 9.22 -34.72 3.90
N GLY A 85 8.61 -33.90 3.08
CA GLY A 85 7.77 -34.40 1.99
C GLY A 85 7.10 -33.28 1.21
N GLY A 86 7.68 -32.89 0.07
CA GLY A 86 6.95 -32.29 -1.02
C GLY A 86 6.39 -30.87 -0.86
N MET A 87 6.97 -30.02 0.00
CA MET A 87 6.60 -28.61 0.03
C MET A 87 7.10 -27.94 -1.25
N ASN A 88 6.14 -27.34 -1.96
CA ASN A 88 6.42 -26.53 -3.14
C ASN A 88 7.12 -25.24 -2.71
N MET A 89 7.91 -24.65 -3.62
CA MET A 89 8.63 -23.38 -3.44
C MET A 89 7.71 -22.24 -2.98
N GLU A 90 6.45 -22.24 -3.42
CA GLU A 90 5.41 -21.28 -3.03
C GLU A 90 5.05 -21.33 -1.55
N ASP A 91 5.04 -22.52 -0.95
CA ASP A 91 4.75 -22.69 0.48
C ASP A 91 5.89 -22.13 1.35
N ILE A 92 7.14 -22.30 0.90
CA ILE A 92 8.32 -21.70 1.55
C ILE A 92 8.27 -20.18 1.43
N PHE A 93 7.90 -19.64 0.27
CA PHE A 93 7.76 -18.20 0.04
C PHE A 93 6.64 -17.58 0.88
N SER A 94 5.51 -18.26 1.02
CA SER A 94 4.40 -17.75 1.83
C SER A 94 4.71 -17.70 3.33
N GLN A 95 5.51 -18.64 3.82
CA GLN A 95 5.89 -18.73 5.23
C GLN A 95 7.00 -17.74 5.62
N PHE A 96 7.86 -17.37 4.67
CA PHE A 96 8.97 -16.44 4.88
C PHE A 96 8.75 -15.04 4.26
N GLY A 97 7.56 -14.78 3.72
CA GLY A 97 7.19 -13.50 3.10
C GLY A 97 7.44 -12.28 3.99
N ASP A 98 7.30 -12.42 5.30
CA ASP A 98 7.55 -11.34 6.27
C ASP A 98 9.03 -10.94 6.39
N ILE A 99 9.96 -11.83 6.04
CA ILE A 99 11.41 -11.58 6.12
C ILE A 99 11.90 -10.88 4.85
N PHE A 100 11.29 -11.20 3.70
CA PHE A 100 11.57 -10.55 2.42
C PHE A 100 10.74 -9.28 2.22
N GLY A 101 9.57 -9.17 2.86
CA GLY A 101 8.61 -8.08 2.68
C GLY A 101 8.94 -6.77 3.39
N GLY A 102 9.99 -6.71 4.20
CA GLY A 102 10.38 -5.51 4.93
C GLY A 102 10.91 -4.35 4.08
N GLY A 103 10.85 -4.44 2.75
CA GLY A 103 11.34 -3.40 1.86
C GLY A 103 10.54 -3.22 0.55
N PHE A 104 9.60 -4.11 0.23
CA PHE A 104 8.88 -4.00 -1.05
C PHE A 104 7.45 -4.56 -0.94
N GLY A 105 6.48 -3.69 -0.86
CA GLY A 105 5.08 -3.97 -1.16
C GLY A 105 4.23 -4.43 0.03
N GLY A 106 3.41 -3.51 0.49
CA GLY A 106 2.44 -3.71 1.56
C GLY A 106 1.41 -4.81 1.33
N GLY A 107 1.12 -5.52 2.40
CA GLY A 107 -0.19 -6.04 2.67
C GLY A 107 -0.51 -7.45 2.25
N PHE A 108 -0.05 -8.45 2.98
CA PHE A 108 -0.83 -9.66 3.24
C PHE A 108 -0.20 -10.43 4.41
N GLY A 109 -0.41 -9.95 5.61
CA GLY A 109 -0.02 -10.62 6.85
C GLY A 109 -1.18 -10.57 7.84
N GLY A 110 -2.19 -11.40 7.63
CA GLY A 110 -3.28 -11.60 8.58
C GLY A 110 -2.83 -12.31 9.84
N GLY A 111 -1.98 -11.71 10.64
CA GLY A 111 -1.77 -12.11 12.04
C GLY A 111 -3.09 -11.92 12.80
N ARG A 112 -3.73 -13.01 13.18
CA ARG A 112 -4.86 -13.03 14.10
C ARG A 112 -4.40 -12.64 15.52
N SER A 113 -3.93 -11.41 15.65
CA SER A 113 -3.95 -10.73 16.94
C SER A 113 -5.42 -10.39 17.21
N GLY A 114 -5.99 -10.86 18.31
CA GLY A 114 -7.35 -10.55 18.77
C GLY A 114 -7.55 -9.08 19.12
N GLY A 115 -7.02 -8.17 18.30
CA GLY A 115 -7.22 -6.73 18.38
C GLY A 115 -8.66 -6.38 18.00
N ARG A 116 -9.28 -5.49 18.75
CA ARG A 116 -10.58 -4.89 18.42
C ARG A 116 -10.58 -4.47 16.96
N ARG A 117 -11.55 -4.92 16.17
CA ARG A 117 -11.76 -4.42 14.82
C ARG A 117 -12.09 -2.94 14.90
N VAL A 118 -11.11 -2.11 14.57
CA VAL A 118 -11.31 -0.68 14.44
C VAL A 118 -12.07 -0.45 13.13
N MET A 119 -13.26 0.13 13.24
CA MET A 119 -14.06 0.52 12.06
C MET A 119 -13.30 1.56 11.26
N ARG A 120 -13.21 1.37 9.96
CA ARG A 120 -12.58 2.34 9.05
C ARG A 120 -13.65 2.98 8.17
N GLY A 121 -13.57 4.29 8.00
CA GLY A 121 -14.40 5.04 7.08
C GLY A 121 -14.05 4.68 5.63
N SER A 122 -15.01 4.82 4.73
CA SER A 122 -14.77 4.60 3.30
C SER A 122 -13.94 5.73 2.70
N ASN A 123 -13.12 5.39 1.72
CA ASN A 123 -12.37 6.37 0.96
C ASN A 123 -13.31 7.20 0.10
N LEU A 124 -13.00 8.48 -0.07
CA LEU A 124 -13.72 9.41 -0.93
C LEU A 124 -12.89 9.66 -2.19
N ARG A 125 -13.50 9.56 -3.36
CA ARG A 125 -12.86 9.86 -4.64
C ARG A 125 -13.41 11.15 -5.21
N VAL A 126 -12.52 12.06 -5.62
CA VAL A 126 -12.88 13.35 -6.22
C VAL A 126 -12.00 13.57 -7.45
N LYS A 127 -12.60 14.02 -8.54
CA LYS A 127 -11.90 14.44 -9.75
C LYS A 127 -11.60 15.93 -9.65
N VAL A 128 -10.38 16.32 -9.99
CA VAL A 128 -9.93 17.70 -10.01
C VAL A 128 -9.39 18.02 -11.38
N LYS A 129 -10.02 19.01 -12.03
CA LYS A 129 -9.56 19.52 -13.32
C LYS A 129 -8.43 20.51 -13.11
N MET A 130 -7.40 20.39 -13.93
CA MET A 130 -6.24 21.25 -13.91
C MET A 130 -5.87 21.72 -15.32
N ASN A 131 -5.53 22.99 -15.44
CA ASN A 131 -5.00 23.54 -16.69
C ASN A 131 -3.46 23.39 -16.72
N LEU A 132 -2.84 23.52 -17.92
CA LEU A 132 -1.40 23.37 -18.10
C LEU A 132 -0.57 24.31 -17.22
N LYS A 133 -1.06 25.52 -16.92
CA LYS A 133 -0.36 26.47 -16.05
C LYS A 133 -0.31 25.99 -14.59
N GLU A 134 -1.41 25.43 -14.11
CA GLU A 134 -1.49 24.85 -12.76
C GLU A 134 -0.61 23.61 -12.65
N VAL A 135 -0.60 22.78 -13.71
CA VAL A 135 0.26 21.59 -13.77
C VAL A 135 1.74 21.97 -13.74
N ALA A 136 2.13 23.04 -14.45
CA ALA A 136 3.52 23.47 -14.50
C ALA A 136 4.05 24.01 -13.15
N LYS A 137 3.20 24.69 -12.37
CA LYS A 137 3.61 25.36 -11.12
C LYS A 137 3.28 24.57 -9.86
N GLY A 138 2.32 23.65 -9.97
CA GLY A 138 1.61 23.13 -8.81
C GLY A 138 0.64 24.18 -8.24
N VAL A 139 -0.35 23.73 -7.52
CA VAL A 139 -1.40 24.59 -6.97
C VAL A 139 -2.00 24.04 -5.70
N GLU A 140 -2.34 24.92 -4.78
CA GLU A 140 -3.20 24.61 -3.64
C GLU A 140 -4.65 24.84 -4.04
N LYS A 141 -5.46 23.75 -4.15
CA LYS A 141 -6.91 23.84 -4.44
C LYS A 141 -7.72 23.55 -3.20
N LYS A 142 -8.77 24.35 -3.00
CA LYS A 142 -9.76 24.12 -1.96
C LYS A 142 -10.97 23.41 -2.58
N LEU A 143 -11.18 22.18 -2.13
CA LEU A 143 -12.28 21.34 -2.61
C LEU A 143 -13.42 21.33 -1.59
N LYS A 144 -14.61 21.64 -2.05
CA LYS A 144 -15.83 21.51 -1.28
C LYS A 144 -16.42 20.12 -1.53
N VAL A 145 -16.37 19.27 -0.53
CA VAL A 145 -16.78 17.86 -0.64
C VAL A 145 -17.86 17.52 0.36
N ASN A 146 -18.83 16.75 -0.10
CA ASN A 146 -19.93 16.28 0.72
C ASN A 146 -19.54 14.89 1.26
N LYS A 147 -19.26 14.78 2.56
CA LYS A 147 -18.79 13.56 3.18
C LYS A 147 -19.40 13.31 4.55
N PHE A 148 -19.21 12.11 5.06
CA PHE A 148 -19.52 11.81 6.44
C PHE A 148 -18.42 12.37 7.36
N VAL A 149 -18.83 13.18 8.35
CA VAL A 149 -17.98 13.74 9.39
C VAL A 149 -18.44 13.24 10.76
N SER A 150 -17.56 13.31 11.75
CA SER A 150 -17.94 12.97 13.11
C SER A 150 -19.04 13.90 13.64
N CYS A 151 -20.09 13.32 14.20
CA CYS A 151 -21.21 14.08 14.73
C CYS A 151 -20.75 15.06 15.81
N HIS A 152 -21.04 16.35 15.65
CA HIS A 152 -20.64 17.41 16.58
C HIS A 152 -21.28 17.25 17.97
N THR A 153 -22.54 16.75 18.04
CA THR A 153 -23.29 16.62 19.29
C THR A 153 -22.69 15.54 20.22
N CYS A 154 -22.33 14.38 19.65
CA CYS A 154 -21.81 13.25 20.42
C CYS A 154 -20.31 12.99 20.21
N LYS A 155 -19.63 13.87 19.47
CA LYS A 155 -18.20 13.75 19.14
C LYS A 155 -17.80 12.37 18.59
N GLY A 156 -18.66 11.83 17.73
CA GLY A 156 -18.43 10.56 17.07
C GLY A 156 -18.85 9.31 17.86
N SER A 157 -19.23 9.41 19.15
CA SER A 157 -19.59 8.23 19.96
C SER A 157 -20.93 7.58 19.61
N GLY A 158 -21.84 8.30 19.00
CA GLY A 158 -23.22 7.85 18.75
C GLY A 158 -24.11 7.88 19.98
N ALA A 159 -23.58 8.08 21.17
CA ALA A 159 -24.33 8.12 22.42
C ALA A 159 -24.66 9.57 22.85
N LYS A 160 -25.86 9.82 23.35
CA LYS A 160 -26.27 11.13 23.86
C LYS A 160 -25.39 11.63 24.99
N SER A 161 -24.96 10.73 25.90
CA SER A 161 -24.05 11.04 26.99
C SER A 161 -22.57 11.00 26.60
N GLY A 162 -22.24 10.66 25.35
CA GLY A 162 -20.86 10.44 24.91
C GLY A 162 -20.24 9.12 25.38
N GLN A 163 -20.90 8.40 26.28
CA GLN A 163 -20.41 7.14 26.86
C GLN A 163 -20.99 5.92 26.14
N LEU A 164 -20.13 4.94 25.90
CA LEU A 164 -20.49 3.63 25.35
C LEU A 164 -20.48 2.59 26.48
N GLU A 165 -21.51 1.75 26.53
CA GLU A 165 -21.57 0.63 27.47
C GLU A 165 -20.90 -0.61 26.88
N VAL A 166 -20.32 -1.44 27.73
CA VAL A 166 -19.80 -2.74 27.32
C VAL A 166 -20.95 -3.63 26.84
N CYS A 167 -20.77 -4.28 25.71
CA CYS A 167 -21.80 -5.17 25.17
C CYS A 167 -22.02 -6.35 26.10
N ARG A 168 -23.25 -6.53 26.60
CA ARG A 168 -23.61 -7.61 27.54
C ARG A 168 -23.57 -8.99 26.90
N LEU A 169 -23.74 -9.10 25.55
CA LEU A 169 -23.75 -10.40 24.86
C LEU A 169 -22.35 -10.98 24.65
N CYS A 170 -21.33 -10.17 24.56
CA CYS A 170 -19.95 -10.61 24.35
C CYS A 170 -18.98 -10.12 25.43
N ASN A 171 -19.48 -9.45 26.48
CA ASN A 171 -18.67 -8.88 27.56
C ASN A 171 -17.46 -8.07 27.07
N GLY A 172 -17.64 -7.35 25.95
CA GLY A 172 -16.60 -6.50 25.37
C GLY A 172 -15.66 -7.19 24.39
N SER A 173 -15.75 -8.51 24.19
CA SER A 173 -14.85 -9.24 23.28
C SER A 173 -15.13 -8.98 21.79
N GLY A 174 -16.34 -8.55 21.44
CA GLY A 174 -16.78 -8.35 20.06
C GLY A 174 -17.12 -9.65 19.31
N VAL A 175 -16.81 -10.81 19.88
CA VAL A 175 -17.05 -12.12 19.27
C VAL A 175 -17.88 -13.00 20.20
N GLN A 176 -18.64 -13.91 19.63
CA GLN A 176 -19.35 -14.96 20.33
C GLN A 176 -18.78 -16.31 19.91
N VAL A 177 -18.46 -17.15 20.88
CA VAL A 177 -18.04 -18.52 20.66
C VAL A 177 -19.28 -19.39 20.65
N ARG A 178 -19.55 -20.09 19.56
CA ARG A 178 -20.59 -21.09 19.46
C ARG A 178 -19.95 -22.45 19.33
N THR A 179 -20.29 -23.35 20.23
CA THR A 179 -19.89 -24.76 20.16
C THR A 179 -20.93 -25.50 19.34
N GLN A 180 -20.56 -26.02 18.19
CA GLN A 180 -21.41 -26.92 17.38
C GLN A 180 -20.88 -28.33 17.53
N GLN A 181 -21.78 -29.23 17.86
CA GLN A 181 -21.49 -30.65 17.91
C GLN A 181 -21.57 -31.18 16.47
N THR A 182 -20.44 -31.61 15.93
CA THR A 182 -20.35 -32.19 14.60
C THR A 182 -20.07 -33.69 14.74
N PHE A 183 -20.23 -34.41 13.64
CA PHE A 183 -19.91 -35.83 13.55
C PHE A 183 -18.47 -36.17 13.99
N LEU A 184 -17.55 -35.24 13.87
CA LEU A 184 -16.13 -35.36 14.27
C LEU A 184 -15.81 -34.81 15.67
N GLY A 185 -16.83 -34.45 16.45
CA GLY A 185 -16.68 -33.89 17.80
C GLY A 185 -17.19 -32.44 17.95
N ALA A 186 -16.98 -31.87 19.11
CA ALA A 186 -17.37 -30.49 19.40
C ALA A 186 -16.43 -29.50 18.74
N MET A 187 -16.94 -28.69 17.77
CA MET A 187 -16.22 -27.67 17.08
C MET A 187 -16.62 -26.30 17.63
N GLN A 188 -15.66 -25.50 18.07
CA GLN A 188 -15.88 -24.13 18.50
C GLN A 188 -15.68 -23.16 17.34
N THR A 189 -16.77 -22.48 16.98
CA THR A 189 -16.74 -21.46 15.91
C THR A 189 -16.88 -20.08 16.53
N GLN A 190 -15.97 -19.17 16.20
CA GLN A 190 -16.06 -17.76 16.59
C GLN A 190 -16.85 -16.99 15.56
N THR A 191 -17.94 -16.36 15.98
CA THR A 191 -18.77 -15.49 15.14
C THR A 191 -18.77 -14.07 15.66
N THR A 192 -18.92 -13.10 14.77
CA THR A 192 -19.07 -11.69 15.16
C THR A 192 -20.30 -11.53 16.06
N CYS A 193 -20.16 -10.83 17.17
CA CYS A 193 -21.27 -10.60 18.09
C CYS A 193 -22.39 -9.79 17.40
N SER A 194 -23.59 -10.37 17.34
CA SER A 194 -24.76 -9.73 16.71
C SER A 194 -25.26 -8.50 17.47
N GLY A 195 -24.99 -8.37 18.77
CA GLY A 195 -25.42 -7.23 19.57
C GLY A 195 -24.60 -5.96 19.39
N CYS A 196 -23.30 -6.11 19.06
CA CYS A 196 -22.40 -4.98 18.88
C CYS A 196 -21.68 -4.98 17.53
N ASN A 197 -22.00 -5.91 16.62
CA ASN A 197 -21.37 -6.04 15.30
C ASN A 197 -19.83 -6.07 15.34
N GLY A 198 -19.28 -6.66 16.40
CA GLY A 198 -17.83 -6.79 16.56
C GLY A 198 -17.16 -5.69 17.36
N GLU A 199 -17.85 -4.62 17.72
CA GLU A 199 -17.26 -3.46 18.42
C GLU A 199 -16.99 -3.71 19.92
N GLY A 200 -17.66 -4.68 20.52
CA GLY A 200 -17.57 -4.95 21.96
C GLY A 200 -18.32 -3.93 22.84
N LYS A 201 -18.83 -2.86 22.26
CA LYS A 201 -19.56 -1.78 22.95
C LYS A 201 -20.92 -1.54 22.29
N THR A 202 -21.87 -1.03 23.07
CA THR A 202 -23.23 -0.69 22.60
C THR A 202 -23.62 0.70 23.07
N VAL A 203 -24.53 1.34 22.31
CA VAL A 203 -25.10 2.64 22.64
C VAL A 203 -26.44 2.40 23.33
N LYS A 204 -26.59 2.82 24.59
CA LYS A 204 -27.85 2.74 25.31
C LYS A 204 -28.81 3.87 24.87
N ASP A 205 -28.35 5.10 25.00
CA ASP A 205 -29.11 6.29 24.61
C ASP A 205 -28.55 6.85 23.30
N LYS A 206 -29.29 6.66 22.21
CA LYS A 206 -28.86 7.11 20.90
C LYS A 206 -28.84 8.62 20.80
N CYS A 207 -27.78 9.19 20.21
CA CYS A 207 -27.73 10.61 19.87
C CYS A 207 -28.82 10.94 18.84
N LYS A 208 -29.65 11.94 19.12
CA LYS A 208 -30.75 12.34 18.23
C LYS A 208 -30.29 12.88 16.87
N THR A 209 -29.12 13.49 16.82
CA THR A 209 -28.56 14.11 15.60
C THR A 209 -28.07 13.07 14.60
N CYS A 210 -27.42 12.00 15.06
CA CYS A 210 -26.85 10.96 14.20
C CYS A 210 -27.54 9.59 14.36
N ASN A 211 -28.62 9.50 15.10
CA ASN A 211 -29.38 8.25 15.36
C ASN A 211 -28.55 7.08 15.89
N GLY A 212 -27.42 7.36 16.51
CA GLY A 212 -26.53 6.35 17.08
C GLY A 212 -25.35 5.97 16.22
N ASP A 213 -25.23 6.46 14.99
CA ASP A 213 -24.13 6.12 14.07
C ASP A 213 -22.83 6.86 14.39
N GLY A 214 -22.92 8.00 15.10
CA GLY A 214 -21.76 8.83 15.44
C GLY A 214 -21.25 9.69 14.29
N ILE A 215 -21.84 9.59 13.09
CA ILE A 215 -21.47 10.35 11.90
C ILE A 215 -22.67 11.08 11.30
N VAL A 216 -22.42 12.19 10.66
CA VAL A 216 -23.42 12.99 9.92
C VAL A 216 -22.85 13.38 8.57
N ARG A 217 -23.72 13.65 7.60
CA ARG A 217 -23.29 14.07 6.27
C ARG A 217 -23.25 15.59 6.22
N GLU A 218 -22.08 16.14 5.94
CA GLU A 218 -21.86 17.59 5.87
C GLU A 218 -20.91 17.94 4.73
N GLU A 219 -20.96 19.20 4.30
CA GLU A 219 -19.99 19.75 3.37
C GLU A 219 -18.75 20.22 4.14
N GLU A 220 -17.60 19.72 3.76
CA GLU A 220 -16.32 20.16 4.31
C GLU A 220 -15.43 20.72 3.19
N VAL A 221 -14.76 21.83 3.48
CA VAL A 221 -13.75 22.40 2.57
C VAL A 221 -12.39 21.84 2.94
N ILE A 222 -11.77 21.14 2.01
CA ILE A 222 -10.47 20.51 2.19
C ILE A 222 -9.48 21.21 1.25
N SER A 223 -8.38 21.74 1.80
CA SER A 223 -7.28 22.25 1.02
C SER A 223 -6.33 21.09 0.68
N ILE A 224 -5.93 21.04 -0.59
CA ILE A 224 -5.07 20.02 -1.15
C ILE A 224 -3.94 20.71 -1.90
N ASN A 225 -2.72 20.34 -1.57
CA ASN A 225 -1.55 20.79 -2.30
C ASN A 225 -1.21 19.79 -3.39
N ILE A 226 -1.31 20.21 -4.65
CA ILE A 226 -1.00 19.40 -5.83
C ILE A 226 0.39 19.82 -6.31
N PRO A 227 1.36 18.90 -6.35
CA PRO A 227 2.71 19.22 -6.83
C PRO A 227 2.72 19.56 -8.31
N ALA A 228 3.78 20.22 -8.76
CA ALA A 228 4.02 20.46 -10.18
C ALA A 228 4.34 19.14 -10.90
N GLY A 229 4.10 19.09 -12.22
CA GLY A 229 4.43 17.93 -13.05
C GLY A 229 3.42 16.79 -13.03
N VAL A 230 2.31 16.90 -12.30
CA VAL A 230 1.28 15.84 -12.25
C VAL A 230 0.76 15.53 -13.66
N ALA A 231 0.51 14.26 -13.94
CA ALA A 231 -0.05 13.78 -15.20
C ALA A 231 -1.55 13.46 -15.08
N GLU A 232 -2.22 13.45 -16.24
CA GLU A 232 -3.59 12.98 -16.33
C GLU A 232 -3.72 11.55 -15.80
N GLY A 233 -4.79 11.29 -15.06
CA GLY A 233 -5.04 9.99 -14.44
C GLY A 233 -4.24 9.70 -13.17
N MET A 234 -3.30 10.56 -12.77
CA MET A 234 -2.61 10.42 -11.49
C MET A 234 -3.58 10.55 -10.33
N GLN A 235 -3.37 9.70 -9.33
CA GLN A 235 -4.18 9.68 -8.10
C GLN A 235 -3.32 10.11 -6.91
N LEU A 236 -3.72 11.21 -6.27
CA LEU A 236 -3.14 11.67 -5.02
C LEU A 236 -3.97 11.17 -3.85
N SER A 237 -3.32 10.67 -2.80
CA SER A 237 -3.98 10.20 -1.58
C SER A 237 -3.71 11.16 -0.43
N VAL A 238 -4.79 11.66 0.18
CA VAL A 238 -4.71 12.52 1.38
C VAL A 238 -5.29 11.73 2.55
N SER A 239 -4.40 11.28 3.44
CA SER A 239 -4.74 10.41 4.55
C SER A 239 -5.72 11.07 5.54
N GLY A 240 -6.73 10.29 5.98
CA GLY A 240 -7.69 10.71 7.00
C GLY A 240 -8.69 11.79 6.57
N LYS A 241 -8.69 12.20 5.29
CA LYS A 241 -9.61 13.22 4.73
C LYS A 241 -10.82 12.63 4.01
N GLY A 242 -10.96 11.32 3.98
CA GLY A 242 -12.15 10.63 3.47
C GLY A 242 -13.32 10.68 4.44
N ASN A 243 -14.24 9.74 4.31
CA ASN A 243 -15.41 9.64 5.19
C ASN A 243 -15.00 9.25 6.61
N ALA A 244 -15.64 9.85 7.61
CA ALA A 244 -15.50 9.42 9.00
C ALA A 244 -16.05 8.00 9.19
N ALA A 245 -15.40 7.25 10.06
CA ALA A 245 -15.89 5.95 10.48
C ALA A 245 -16.97 6.10 11.56
N PRO A 246 -17.96 5.22 11.59
CA PRO A 246 -18.91 5.18 12.70
C PRO A 246 -18.21 4.99 14.04
N ARG A 247 -18.80 5.58 15.09
CA ARG A 247 -18.42 5.38 16.50
C ARG A 247 -16.95 5.60 16.82
N GLY A 248 -16.34 6.64 16.21
CA GLY A 248 -14.98 7.05 16.54
C GLY A 248 -13.89 6.14 16.00
N GLY A 249 -14.16 5.41 14.92
CA GLY A 249 -13.15 4.67 14.16
C GLY A 249 -12.18 5.57 13.38
N ILE A 250 -11.35 4.98 12.56
CA ILE A 250 -10.36 5.68 11.74
C ILE A 250 -11.03 6.18 10.46
N ASN A 251 -10.84 7.45 10.13
CA ASN A 251 -11.36 8.02 8.87
C ASN A 251 -10.70 7.33 7.66
N GLY A 252 -11.44 7.29 6.56
CA GLY A 252 -10.89 6.90 5.27
C GLY A 252 -9.98 7.97 4.67
N ASP A 253 -9.47 7.71 3.49
CA ASP A 253 -8.58 8.62 2.76
C ASP A 253 -9.34 9.32 1.63
N LEU A 254 -8.90 10.53 1.29
CA LEU A 254 -9.38 11.24 0.11
C LEU A 254 -8.46 10.93 -1.06
N LEU A 255 -9.03 10.35 -2.11
CA LEU A 255 -8.37 10.01 -3.35
C LEU A 255 -8.73 11.07 -4.40
N VAL A 256 -7.74 11.85 -4.79
CA VAL A 256 -7.88 12.93 -5.78
C VAL A 256 -7.38 12.42 -7.11
N LEU A 257 -8.26 12.30 -8.08
CA LEU A 257 -7.93 11.94 -9.45
C LEU A 257 -7.72 13.23 -10.25
N ILE A 258 -6.54 13.37 -10.82
CA ILE A 258 -6.20 14.52 -11.68
C ILE A 258 -6.78 14.28 -13.07
N GLU A 259 -7.51 15.27 -13.57
CA GLU A 259 -8.05 15.34 -14.92
C GLU A 259 -7.50 16.60 -15.56
N GLU A 260 -6.80 16.47 -16.68
CA GLU A 260 -6.22 17.61 -17.37
C GLU A 260 -7.24 18.26 -18.29
N GLU A 261 -7.34 19.59 -18.28
CA GLU A 261 -8.15 20.35 -19.24
C GLU A 261 -7.35 20.51 -20.53
N GLU A 262 -7.95 20.17 -21.66
CA GLU A 262 -7.34 20.38 -22.97
C GLU A 262 -7.05 21.86 -23.20
N ASP A 263 -5.82 22.16 -23.52
CA ASP A 263 -5.43 23.50 -23.95
C ASP A 263 -5.68 23.65 -25.46
N PRO A 264 -6.29 24.77 -25.91
CA PRO A 264 -6.64 24.96 -27.32
C PRO A 264 -5.43 25.08 -28.25
N GLU A 265 -4.27 25.49 -27.73
CA GLU A 265 -3.05 25.75 -28.53
C GLU A 265 -1.97 24.73 -28.31
N LEU A 266 -1.80 24.23 -27.07
CA LEU A 266 -0.71 23.36 -26.68
C LEU A 266 -1.20 21.92 -26.46
N LYS A 267 -0.56 20.97 -27.14
CA LYS A 267 -0.82 19.54 -26.94
C LYS A 267 0.27 18.95 -26.06
N ARG A 268 -0.12 18.22 -25.03
CA ARG A 268 0.81 17.55 -24.12
C ARG A 268 1.11 16.13 -24.56
N ASP A 269 2.38 15.75 -24.50
CA ASP A 269 2.84 14.37 -24.60
C ASP A 269 3.93 14.12 -23.54
N GLY A 270 3.54 13.47 -22.44
CA GLY A 270 4.39 13.35 -21.25
C GLY A 270 4.75 14.72 -20.66
N ASN A 271 6.04 15.04 -20.59
CA ASN A 271 6.55 16.32 -20.14
C ASN A 271 6.83 17.32 -21.29
N ASN A 272 6.63 16.89 -22.55
CA ASN A 272 6.79 17.73 -23.70
C ASN A 272 5.47 18.40 -24.08
N LEU A 273 5.58 19.61 -24.64
CA LEU A 273 4.45 20.35 -25.18
C LEU A 273 4.68 20.58 -26.67
N PHE A 274 3.66 20.32 -27.45
CA PHE A 274 3.66 20.49 -28.89
C PHE A 274 2.76 21.66 -29.29
N TYR A 275 3.24 22.47 -30.22
CA TYR A 275 2.51 23.55 -30.83
C TYR A 275 2.66 23.48 -32.33
N ASP A 276 1.57 23.51 -33.08
CA ASP A 276 1.54 23.50 -34.52
C ASP A 276 1.54 24.96 -35.02
N SER A 277 2.66 25.43 -35.53
CA SER A 277 2.80 26.78 -36.06
C SER A 277 2.65 26.81 -37.58
N TYR A 278 1.78 27.68 -38.07
CA TYR A 278 1.57 27.90 -39.49
C TYR A 278 2.30 29.15 -39.98
N VAL A 279 3.16 28.96 -40.95
CA VAL A 279 3.97 30.03 -41.57
C VAL A 279 3.63 30.10 -43.06
N ASN A 280 3.53 31.31 -43.60
CA ASN A 280 3.27 31.44 -45.03
C ASN A 280 4.53 31.04 -45.84
N PHE A 281 4.34 30.75 -47.15
CA PHE A 281 5.41 30.28 -48.00
C PHE A 281 6.55 31.33 -48.16
N VAL A 282 6.22 32.60 -48.23
CA VAL A 282 7.21 33.68 -48.40
C VAL A 282 8.10 33.76 -47.19
N ASP A 283 7.53 33.75 -46.00
CA ASP A 283 8.26 33.80 -44.74
C ASP A 283 9.10 32.53 -44.53
N ALA A 284 8.61 31.36 -44.97
CA ALA A 284 9.40 30.14 -44.93
C ALA A 284 10.58 30.13 -45.87
N ALA A 285 10.43 30.76 -47.06
CA ALA A 285 11.50 30.89 -48.07
C ALA A 285 12.56 31.88 -47.67
N LEU A 286 12.17 33.07 -47.19
CA LEU A 286 13.08 34.18 -46.85
C LEU A 286 13.62 34.08 -45.41
N GLY A 287 13.00 33.32 -44.57
CA GLY A 287 13.25 33.24 -43.12
C GLY A 287 12.50 34.34 -42.36
N THR A 288 12.01 33.98 -41.20
CA THR A 288 11.22 34.85 -40.35
C THR A 288 11.44 34.59 -38.87
N SER A 289 10.81 35.37 -38.03
CA SER A 289 10.72 35.10 -36.59
C SER A 289 9.28 34.97 -36.20
N ILE A 290 8.94 33.82 -35.59
CA ILE A 290 7.58 33.50 -35.11
C ILE A 290 7.51 33.58 -33.60
N GLU A 291 6.38 33.98 -33.08
CA GLU A 291 6.07 33.92 -31.67
C GLU A 291 5.30 32.64 -31.39
N VAL A 292 5.78 31.85 -30.42
CA VAL A 292 5.17 30.56 -30.00
C VAL A 292 4.66 30.73 -28.59
N PRO A 293 3.43 30.31 -28.29
CA PRO A 293 2.92 30.30 -26.92
C PRO A 293 3.71 29.27 -26.08
N LEU A 294 3.96 29.65 -24.85
CA LEU A 294 4.49 28.76 -23.81
C LEU A 294 3.44 28.60 -22.71
N VAL A 295 3.69 27.72 -21.78
CA VAL A 295 2.86 27.63 -20.54
C VAL A 295 2.79 29.01 -19.87
N GLU A 296 3.92 29.73 -19.86
CA GLU A 296 4.01 31.11 -19.38
C GLU A 296 4.64 32.02 -20.44
N GLY A 297 3.86 32.94 -20.93
CA GLY A 297 4.32 33.91 -21.89
C GLY A 297 4.46 33.36 -23.30
N LYS A 298 5.35 33.99 -24.07
CA LYS A 298 5.64 33.65 -25.47
C LYS A 298 7.16 33.58 -25.69
N ALA A 299 7.59 32.71 -26.59
CA ALA A 299 8.97 32.66 -27.04
C ALA A 299 9.06 33.08 -28.52
N LYS A 300 10.07 33.84 -28.85
CA LYS A 300 10.36 34.19 -30.23
C LYS A 300 11.40 33.25 -30.82
N ILE A 301 11.04 32.56 -31.90
CA ILE A 301 11.87 31.56 -32.57
C ILE A 301 12.21 32.06 -33.95
N LYS A 302 13.48 31.97 -34.33
CA LYS A 302 13.95 32.29 -35.69
C LYS A 302 13.74 31.05 -36.57
N VAL A 303 13.03 31.22 -37.66
CA VAL A 303 12.88 30.25 -38.75
C VAL A 303 13.90 30.56 -39.81
N GLU A 304 14.76 29.60 -40.13
CA GLU A 304 15.81 29.78 -41.17
C GLU A 304 15.21 29.80 -42.58
N PRO A 305 15.82 30.52 -43.52
CA PRO A 305 15.39 30.50 -44.91
C PRO A 305 15.39 29.07 -45.49
N GLY A 306 14.36 28.75 -46.28
CA GLY A 306 14.24 27.44 -46.90
C GLY A 306 13.75 26.32 -45.96
N THR A 307 13.20 26.68 -44.83
CA THR A 307 12.61 25.68 -43.87
C THR A 307 11.46 24.96 -44.53
N GLN A 308 11.53 23.63 -44.54
CA GLN A 308 10.50 22.74 -45.11
C GLN A 308 9.33 22.54 -44.16
N SER A 309 8.16 22.24 -44.75
CA SER A 309 6.99 21.85 -43.98
C SER A 309 7.25 20.59 -43.14
N GLY A 310 6.70 20.54 -41.94
CA GLY A 310 6.89 19.42 -41.00
C GLY A 310 8.23 19.44 -40.23
N LYS A 311 9.05 20.49 -40.37
CA LYS A 311 10.28 20.63 -39.58
C LYS A 311 9.93 20.87 -38.10
N VAL A 312 10.46 20.03 -37.23
CA VAL A 312 10.29 20.15 -35.77
C VAL A 312 11.42 20.97 -35.17
N LEU A 313 11.08 22.03 -34.45
CA LEU A 313 12.03 22.87 -33.70
C LEU A 313 11.82 22.59 -32.19
N ARG A 314 12.92 22.36 -31.46
CA ARG A 314 12.87 22.03 -30.02
C ARG A 314 13.34 23.19 -29.16
N LEU A 315 12.51 23.64 -28.24
CA LEU A 315 12.83 24.57 -27.18
C LEU A 315 13.18 23.83 -25.91
N LYS A 316 14.46 23.81 -25.54
CA LYS A 316 14.91 23.11 -24.32
C LYS A 316 14.47 23.86 -23.06
N GLY A 317 14.01 23.11 -22.02
CA GLY A 317 13.66 23.70 -20.74
C GLY A 317 12.38 24.54 -20.73
N LYS A 318 11.49 24.34 -21.72
CA LYS A 318 10.20 25.04 -21.85
C LYS A 318 8.98 24.08 -21.77
N GLY A 319 9.22 22.81 -21.45
CA GLY A 319 8.17 21.84 -21.16
C GLY A 319 7.71 21.88 -19.70
N LEU A 320 6.98 20.84 -19.29
CA LEU A 320 6.53 20.67 -17.93
C LEU A 320 7.68 20.11 -17.06
N PRO A 321 7.71 20.43 -15.76
CA PRO A 321 8.67 19.85 -14.81
C PRO A 321 8.42 18.34 -14.62
N ASP A 322 9.51 17.65 -14.22
CA ASP A 322 9.46 16.24 -13.82
C ASP A 322 8.89 16.06 -12.42
#